data_26eca6c943df4ffe3b894102a06554d3
#
_entry.id   26eca6c943df4ffe3b894102a06554d3
#
_cell.length_a   1.000
_cell.length_b   1.000
_cell.length_c   1.000
_cell.angle_alpha   90.00
_cell.angle_beta   90.00
_cell.angle_gamma   90.00
#
_symmetry.space_group_name_H-M   'P 1'
#
loop_
_entity.id
_entity.type
_entity.pdbx_description
1 polymer ?
#
loop_
_entity_poly.entity_id
_entity_poly.type
_entity_poly.pdbx_seq_one_letter_code
_entity_poly.pdbx_strand_id
1 'polypeptide(L)'
;MIEIEQKDSTLTISYFDENGDVALDRIMVPAEEMFEWEYCVGNDKPHPGVLSWDGKPVKKKRTKFLSKWRIEEFLLSLPAERTANIYSSNSPKKFFIDIEVFVADEWPKPELAKTPVTAITFCHNDKIISMGTKQLTAEQIFSIKRKIEEHISRKVDFNYLYFKTEYDMLSSFFLKAVQKMPLMTGWNFIGFDWTYLINRCKRLNIDIAPSSPTYKLNGDLQFPAHRLVVDYLDVYKKWDRVIDIKENNTLDYVAKAALGVPKIKYP
;
A
#
# COMPACT_ATOMS: atom_id res chain seq x y z
N MET A 1 -7.85 -4.04 -10.65
CA MET A 1 -8.17 -4.82 -9.42
C MET A 1 -6.94 -4.89 -8.55
N ILE A 2 -7.09 -4.69 -7.22
CA ILE A 2 -5.99 -4.71 -6.24
C ILE A 2 -6.00 -6.04 -5.50
N GLU A 3 -7.11 -6.36 -4.87
CA GLU A 3 -7.26 -7.52 -3.98
C GLU A 3 -8.70 -8.05 -4.00
N ILE A 4 -8.84 -9.34 -3.78
CA ILE A 4 -10.14 -9.99 -3.56
C ILE A 4 -10.08 -10.74 -2.24
N GLU A 5 -11.05 -10.49 -1.39
CA GLU A 5 -11.27 -11.21 -0.15
C GLU A 5 -12.62 -11.93 -0.22
N GLN A 6 -12.65 -13.21 0.11
CA GLN A 6 -13.88 -13.97 0.24
C GLN A 6 -14.18 -14.26 1.71
N LYS A 7 -15.37 -13.86 2.15
CA LYS A 7 -15.94 -14.26 3.43
C LYS A 7 -17.31 -14.88 3.19
N ASP A 8 -17.42 -16.18 3.46
CA ASP A 8 -18.59 -16.97 3.12
C ASP A 8 -18.95 -16.84 1.63
N SER A 9 -20.19 -16.44 1.30
CA SER A 9 -20.63 -16.17 -0.07
C SER A 9 -20.40 -14.74 -0.54
N THR A 10 -19.70 -13.91 0.23
CA THR A 10 -19.47 -12.52 -0.13
C THR A 10 -18.04 -12.32 -0.60
N LEU A 11 -17.86 -11.75 -1.78
CA LEU A 11 -16.59 -11.26 -2.30
C LEU A 11 -16.48 -9.77 -2.01
N THR A 12 -15.40 -9.35 -1.38
CA THR A 12 -15.00 -7.94 -1.28
C THR A 12 -13.85 -7.72 -2.26
N ILE A 13 -14.05 -6.83 -3.22
CA ILE A 13 -13.10 -6.57 -4.31
C ILE A 13 -12.67 -5.12 -4.20
N SER A 14 -11.37 -4.89 -4.23
CA SER A 14 -10.80 -3.56 -4.29
C SER A 14 -10.20 -3.26 -5.65
N TYR A 15 -10.38 -2.03 -6.12
CA TYR A 15 -9.82 -1.49 -7.35
C TYR A 15 -9.59 0.02 -7.22
N PHE A 16 -8.91 0.62 -8.18
CA PHE A 16 -8.76 2.07 -8.22
C PHE A 16 -9.86 2.67 -9.09
N ASP A 17 -10.57 3.65 -8.53
CA ASP A 17 -11.55 4.44 -9.26
C ASP A 17 -10.88 5.42 -10.25
N GLU A 18 -11.68 6.19 -10.96
CA GLU A 18 -11.20 7.19 -11.93
C GLU A 18 -10.33 8.29 -11.30
N ASN A 19 -10.48 8.54 -10.01
CA ASN A 19 -9.70 9.51 -9.25
C ASN A 19 -8.41 8.90 -8.68
N GLY A 20 -8.20 7.58 -8.84
CA GLY A 20 -7.08 6.84 -8.26
C GLY A 20 -7.22 6.56 -6.77
N ASP A 21 -8.42 6.70 -6.21
CA ASP A 21 -8.74 6.30 -4.85
C ASP A 21 -9.14 4.82 -4.81
N VAL A 22 -9.09 4.19 -3.63
CA VAL A 22 -9.55 2.82 -3.47
C VAL A 22 -11.07 2.78 -3.41
N ALA A 23 -11.67 2.09 -4.36
CA ALA A 23 -13.06 1.68 -4.34
C ALA A 23 -13.18 0.24 -3.86
N LEU A 24 -14.24 -0.05 -3.09
CA LEU A 24 -14.57 -1.39 -2.62
C LEU A 24 -15.93 -1.78 -3.19
N ASP A 25 -15.99 -2.92 -3.86
CA ASP A 25 -17.24 -3.53 -4.29
C ASP A 25 -17.48 -4.82 -3.49
N ARG A 26 -18.70 -4.97 -2.98
CA ARG A 26 -19.13 -6.16 -2.25
C ARG A 26 -20.18 -6.89 -3.08
N ILE A 27 -19.90 -8.13 -3.40
CA ILE A 27 -20.74 -8.96 -4.26
C ILE A 27 -21.12 -10.22 -3.50
N MET A 28 -22.41 -10.43 -3.34
CA MET A 28 -22.91 -11.71 -2.87
C MET A 28 -22.93 -12.70 -4.04
N VAL A 29 -22.18 -13.78 -3.92
CA VAL A 29 -22.19 -14.88 -4.89
C VAL A 29 -23.44 -15.70 -4.65
N PRO A 30 -24.31 -15.88 -5.67
CA PRO A 30 -25.49 -16.72 -5.56
C PRO A 30 -25.13 -18.16 -5.19
N ALA A 31 -26.02 -18.85 -4.47
CA ALA A 31 -25.74 -20.20 -3.99
C ALA A 31 -25.50 -21.20 -5.13
N GLU A 32 -26.12 -20.98 -6.30
CA GLU A 32 -25.93 -21.78 -7.53
C GLU A 32 -24.55 -21.56 -8.16
N GLU A 33 -23.89 -20.42 -7.86
CA GLU A 33 -22.54 -20.09 -8.34
C GLU A 33 -21.44 -20.49 -7.34
N MET A 34 -21.80 -20.94 -6.15
CA MET A 34 -20.87 -21.46 -5.13
C MET A 34 -20.47 -22.91 -5.44
N PHE A 35 -19.68 -23.08 -6.51
CA PHE A 35 -19.19 -24.39 -6.95
C PHE A 35 -17.79 -24.30 -7.57
N GLU A 36 -17.10 -25.45 -7.60
CA GLU A 36 -15.89 -25.68 -8.39
C GLU A 36 -16.17 -26.66 -9.52
N TRP A 37 -15.41 -26.53 -10.62
CA TRP A 37 -15.43 -27.53 -11.67
C TRP A 37 -14.55 -28.72 -11.28
N GLU A 38 -15.13 -29.92 -11.30
CA GLU A 38 -14.47 -31.17 -11.00
C GLU A 38 -14.60 -32.14 -12.18
N TYR A 39 -13.56 -32.87 -12.51
CA TYR A 39 -13.63 -33.91 -13.53
C TYR A 39 -14.68 -34.97 -13.17
N CYS A 40 -15.43 -35.43 -14.17
CA CYS A 40 -16.33 -36.54 -13.98
C CYS A 40 -15.56 -37.85 -13.84
N VAL A 41 -15.93 -38.66 -12.88
CA VAL A 41 -15.37 -40.00 -12.66
C VAL A 41 -16.51 -41.05 -12.58
N GLY A 42 -16.29 -42.21 -13.17
CA GLY A 42 -17.26 -43.29 -13.15
C GLY A 42 -18.63 -42.89 -13.75
N ASN A 43 -19.69 -43.00 -12.95
CA ASN A 43 -21.07 -42.71 -13.35
C ASN A 43 -21.51 -41.24 -13.13
N ASP A 44 -20.58 -40.31 -12.94
CA ASP A 44 -20.89 -38.89 -12.78
C ASP A 44 -21.66 -38.36 -14.01
N LYS A 45 -22.63 -37.49 -13.74
CA LYS A 45 -23.37 -36.78 -14.80
C LYS A 45 -22.58 -35.49 -15.14
N PRO A 46 -22.06 -35.37 -16.39
CA PRO A 46 -21.38 -34.18 -16.80
C PRO A 46 -22.32 -32.98 -16.89
N HIS A 47 -21.74 -31.76 -16.67
CA HIS A 47 -22.48 -30.55 -16.96
C HIS A 47 -22.63 -30.39 -18.49
N PRO A 48 -23.85 -30.13 -19.00
CA PRO A 48 -24.06 -30.02 -20.43
C PRO A 48 -23.33 -28.82 -21.03
N GLY A 49 -22.62 -29.07 -22.13
CA GLY A 49 -21.94 -28.02 -22.89
C GLY A 49 -20.68 -27.45 -22.28
N VAL A 50 -20.19 -28.01 -21.16
CA VAL A 50 -18.93 -27.55 -20.51
C VAL A 50 -17.90 -28.67 -20.49
N LEU A 51 -16.72 -28.36 -20.99
CA LEU A 51 -15.55 -29.25 -20.96
C LEU A 51 -14.40 -28.54 -20.25
N SER A 52 -13.51 -29.31 -19.65
CA SER A 52 -12.23 -28.77 -19.15
C SER A 52 -11.34 -28.30 -20.29
N TRP A 53 -10.25 -27.61 -19.95
CA TRP A 53 -9.26 -27.13 -20.93
C TRP A 53 -8.63 -28.28 -21.79
N ASP A 54 -8.60 -29.52 -21.26
CA ASP A 54 -8.10 -30.71 -21.95
C ASP A 54 -9.25 -31.53 -22.59
N GLY A 55 -10.44 -30.95 -22.73
CA GLY A 55 -11.57 -31.53 -23.42
C GLY A 55 -12.35 -32.62 -22.66
N LYS A 56 -12.08 -32.81 -21.37
CA LYS A 56 -12.75 -33.82 -20.54
C LYS A 56 -14.06 -33.28 -19.93
N PRO A 57 -15.05 -34.14 -19.71
CA PRO A 57 -16.31 -33.76 -19.09
C PRO A 57 -16.10 -33.37 -17.63
N VAL A 58 -16.77 -32.29 -17.21
CA VAL A 58 -16.76 -31.77 -15.83
C VAL A 58 -18.13 -31.67 -15.23
N LYS A 59 -18.19 -31.67 -13.91
CA LYS A 59 -19.43 -31.46 -13.11
C LYS A 59 -19.25 -30.33 -12.13
N LYS A 60 -20.33 -29.71 -11.67
CA LYS A 60 -20.36 -28.74 -10.58
C LYS A 60 -20.24 -29.43 -9.22
N LYS A 61 -19.27 -29.07 -8.41
CA LYS A 61 -19.15 -29.51 -7.02
C LYS A 61 -19.34 -28.32 -6.09
N ARG A 62 -20.36 -28.35 -5.26
CA ARG A 62 -20.60 -27.28 -4.28
C ARG A 62 -19.40 -27.06 -3.36
N THR A 63 -19.07 -25.80 -3.13
CA THR A 63 -17.99 -25.38 -2.23
C THR A 63 -18.41 -24.23 -1.32
N LYS A 64 -17.69 -24.04 -0.22
CA LYS A 64 -17.83 -22.87 0.65
C LYS A 64 -16.92 -21.71 0.20
N PHE A 65 -15.81 -22.04 -0.46
CA PHE A 65 -14.83 -21.07 -0.94
C PHE A 65 -14.53 -21.35 -2.40
N LEU A 66 -14.62 -20.32 -3.21
CA LEU A 66 -14.28 -20.38 -4.63
C LEU A 66 -12.76 -20.29 -4.81
N SER A 67 -12.23 -21.06 -5.75
CA SER A 67 -10.86 -20.88 -6.22
C SER A 67 -10.71 -19.54 -6.93
N LYS A 68 -9.45 -19.08 -7.04
CA LYS A 68 -9.14 -17.85 -7.78
C LYS A 68 -9.70 -17.88 -9.21
N TRP A 69 -9.59 -19.01 -9.87
CA TRP A 69 -10.12 -19.25 -11.21
C TRP A 69 -11.64 -19.06 -11.28
N ARG A 70 -12.33 -19.67 -10.33
CA ARG A 70 -13.78 -19.61 -10.27
C ARG A 70 -14.29 -18.22 -9.92
N ILE A 71 -13.57 -17.50 -9.06
CA ILE A 71 -13.84 -16.09 -8.79
C ILE A 71 -13.71 -15.26 -10.07
N GLU A 72 -12.64 -15.42 -10.83
CA GLU A 72 -12.44 -14.68 -12.09
C GLU A 72 -13.57 -14.97 -13.10
N GLU A 73 -13.93 -16.24 -13.28
CA GLU A 73 -15.04 -16.65 -14.16
C GLU A 73 -16.36 -15.98 -13.72
N PHE A 74 -16.67 -15.98 -12.43
CA PHE A 74 -17.85 -15.31 -11.88
C PHE A 74 -17.81 -13.80 -12.10
N LEU A 75 -16.68 -13.15 -11.84
CA LEU A 75 -16.54 -11.70 -12.05
C LEU A 75 -16.70 -11.30 -13.52
N LEU A 76 -16.22 -12.11 -14.45
CA LEU A 76 -16.39 -11.88 -15.88
C LEU A 76 -17.85 -12.10 -16.36
N SER A 77 -18.67 -12.82 -15.61
CA SER A 77 -20.10 -12.99 -15.90
C SER A 77 -20.98 -11.84 -15.41
N LEU A 78 -20.43 -10.90 -14.63
CA LEU A 78 -21.15 -9.71 -14.14
C LEU A 78 -21.51 -8.74 -15.29
N PRO A 79 -22.44 -7.80 -15.08
CA PRO A 79 -22.73 -6.76 -16.05
C PRO A 79 -21.45 -6.02 -16.49
N ALA A 80 -21.36 -5.72 -17.78
CA ALA A 80 -20.14 -5.17 -18.42
C ALA A 80 -19.58 -3.92 -17.72
N GLU A 81 -20.45 -3.00 -17.28
CA GLU A 81 -20.05 -1.81 -16.55
C GLU A 81 -19.35 -2.15 -15.23
N ARG A 82 -19.89 -3.10 -14.47
CA ARG A 82 -19.30 -3.54 -13.20
C ARG A 82 -17.97 -4.22 -13.40
N THR A 83 -17.89 -5.11 -14.39
CA THR A 83 -16.66 -5.77 -14.79
C THR A 83 -15.60 -4.76 -15.22
N ALA A 84 -15.97 -3.76 -16.04
CA ALA A 84 -15.06 -2.70 -16.48
C ALA A 84 -14.47 -1.90 -15.30
N ASN A 85 -15.27 -1.58 -14.29
CA ASN A 85 -14.79 -0.89 -13.09
C ASN A 85 -13.80 -1.74 -12.30
N ILE A 86 -14.12 -3.02 -12.05
CA ILE A 86 -13.25 -3.95 -11.30
C ILE A 86 -11.90 -4.15 -12.00
N TYR A 87 -11.91 -4.27 -13.33
CA TYR A 87 -10.72 -4.49 -14.15
C TYR A 87 -10.12 -3.21 -14.73
N SER A 88 -10.55 -2.03 -14.22
CA SER A 88 -10.01 -0.76 -14.67
C SER A 88 -8.48 -0.68 -14.51
N SER A 89 -7.82 -0.02 -15.43
CA SER A 89 -6.38 0.24 -15.42
C SER A 89 -6.02 1.60 -14.81
N ASN A 90 -6.90 2.15 -13.97
CA ASN A 90 -6.70 3.44 -13.33
C ASN A 90 -5.44 3.45 -12.46
N SER A 91 -4.67 4.53 -12.55
CA SER A 91 -3.47 4.71 -11.75
C SER A 91 -3.82 5.17 -10.33
N PRO A 92 -3.23 4.54 -9.29
CA PRO A 92 -3.47 4.96 -7.91
C PRO A 92 -2.89 6.34 -7.61
N LYS A 93 -3.49 7.06 -6.67
CA LYS A 93 -2.81 8.16 -5.98
C LYS A 93 -1.60 7.62 -5.24
N LYS A 94 -0.44 8.19 -5.52
CA LYS A 94 0.84 7.77 -4.94
C LYS A 94 1.19 8.68 -3.78
N PHE A 95 1.43 8.11 -2.62
CA PHE A 95 1.89 8.83 -1.43
C PHE A 95 3.33 8.43 -1.13
N PHE A 96 4.23 9.40 -1.23
CA PHE A 96 5.62 9.24 -0.81
C PHE A 96 5.70 9.56 0.68
N ILE A 97 6.29 8.65 1.44
CA ILE A 97 6.35 8.72 2.90
C ILE A 97 7.80 8.61 3.33
N ASP A 98 8.16 9.39 4.32
CA ASP A 98 9.47 9.38 4.98
C ASP A 98 9.28 9.65 6.47
N ILE A 99 10.11 9.04 7.32
CA ILE A 99 10.06 9.24 8.77
C ILE A 99 11.38 9.78 9.30
N GLU A 100 11.29 10.55 10.38
CA GLU A 100 12.44 10.96 11.18
C GLU A 100 12.36 10.30 12.55
N VAL A 101 13.46 9.67 12.95
CA VAL A 101 13.57 9.01 14.25
C VAL A 101 14.64 9.65 15.08
N PHE A 102 14.46 9.64 16.40
CA PHE A 102 15.49 10.16 17.30
C PHE A 102 16.71 9.23 17.28
N VAL A 103 17.87 9.82 16.99
CA VAL A 103 19.16 9.14 17.02
C VAL A 103 19.85 9.48 18.34
N ALA A 104 20.07 8.48 19.19
CA ALA A 104 20.87 8.60 20.40
C ALA A 104 22.33 8.21 20.09
N ASP A 105 22.81 7.12 20.67
CA ASP A 105 24.21 6.70 20.54
C ASP A 105 24.44 5.75 19.35
N GLU A 106 23.40 5.00 18.95
CA GLU A 106 23.46 4.01 17.87
C GLU A 106 22.45 4.35 16.76
N TRP A 107 22.79 3.95 15.54
CA TRP A 107 21.87 4.05 14.41
C TRP A 107 20.60 3.23 14.66
N PRO A 108 19.42 3.81 14.45
CA PRO A 108 18.16 3.14 14.73
C PRO A 108 17.97 1.87 13.88
N LYS A 109 17.66 0.75 14.54
CA LYS A 109 17.37 -0.54 13.89
C LYS A 109 15.86 -0.70 13.78
N PRO A 110 15.30 -0.83 12.55
CA PRO A 110 13.85 -0.87 12.35
C PRO A 110 13.19 -2.09 13.01
N GLU A 111 13.89 -3.22 13.13
CA GLU A 111 13.38 -4.42 13.80
C GLU A 111 13.19 -4.20 15.31
N LEU A 112 13.99 -3.33 15.91
CA LEU A 112 13.93 -3.03 17.33
C LEU A 112 13.05 -1.80 17.64
N ALA A 113 13.03 -0.81 16.76
CA ALA A 113 12.29 0.45 16.86
C ALA A 113 12.34 1.07 18.29
N LYS A 114 13.55 1.15 18.88
CA LYS A 114 13.73 1.54 20.28
C LYS A 114 13.49 3.02 20.53
N THR A 115 13.92 3.88 19.58
CA THR A 115 13.86 5.33 19.74
C THR A 115 12.58 5.92 19.16
N PRO A 116 12.13 7.09 19.64
CA PRO A 116 10.88 7.68 19.17
C PRO A 116 10.93 8.09 17.70
N VAL A 117 9.80 7.95 17.02
CA VAL A 117 9.53 8.64 15.74
C VAL A 117 9.20 10.09 16.06
N THR A 118 9.97 11.03 15.53
CA THR A 118 9.84 12.47 15.80
C THR A 118 9.00 13.19 14.76
N ALA A 119 9.01 12.69 13.53
CA ALA A 119 8.17 13.19 12.45
C ALA A 119 7.81 12.11 11.44
N ILE A 120 6.66 12.28 10.78
CA ILE A 120 6.21 11.52 9.63
C ILE A 120 5.79 12.52 8.57
N THR A 121 6.43 12.48 7.41
CA THR A 121 6.09 13.35 6.28
C THR A 121 5.58 12.50 5.12
N PHE A 122 4.46 12.91 4.54
CA PHE A 122 3.95 12.27 3.34
C PHE A 122 3.46 13.31 2.34
N CYS A 123 3.63 12.99 1.06
CA CYS A 123 3.22 13.89 -0.01
C CYS A 123 2.52 13.14 -1.15
N HIS A 124 1.59 13.86 -1.77
CA HIS A 124 0.95 13.48 -3.01
C HIS A 124 0.85 14.73 -3.91
N ASN A 125 1.48 14.68 -5.08
CA ASN A 125 1.66 15.84 -5.97
C ASN A 125 2.30 17.01 -5.19
N ASP A 126 1.64 18.17 -5.18
CA ASP A 126 2.14 19.38 -4.52
C ASP A 126 1.67 19.51 -3.06
N LYS A 127 0.87 18.56 -2.58
CA LYS A 127 0.40 18.56 -1.19
C LYS A 127 1.36 17.76 -0.31
N ILE A 128 1.92 18.46 0.69
CA ILE A 128 2.84 17.88 1.67
C ILE A 128 2.24 18.04 3.06
N ILE A 129 2.15 16.94 3.80
CA ILE A 129 1.72 16.93 5.19
C ILE A 129 2.85 16.37 6.03
N SER A 130 3.28 17.14 7.02
CA SER A 130 4.25 16.70 8.01
C SER A 130 3.60 16.66 9.39
N MET A 131 3.65 15.50 10.02
CA MET A 131 3.19 15.26 11.38
C MET A 131 4.42 15.25 12.30
N GLY A 132 4.40 15.93 13.42
CA GLY A 132 5.55 15.96 14.29
C GLY A 132 5.23 16.20 15.75
N THR A 133 6.17 15.84 16.64
CA THR A 133 6.04 16.00 18.10
C THR A 133 6.67 17.30 18.63
N LYS A 134 7.32 18.08 17.75
CA LYS A 134 7.88 19.39 18.09
C LYS A 134 6.86 20.47 17.73
N GLN A 135 6.50 21.29 18.72
CA GLN A 135 5.67 22.47 18.45
C GLN A 135 6.47 23.49 17.65
N LEU A 136 5.91 23.93 16.52
CA LEU A 136 6.51 24.95 15.65
C LEU A 136 5.65 26.21 15.68
N THR A 137 6.30 27.38 15.55
CA THR A 137 5.58 28.65 15.37
C THR A 137 5.13 28.80 13.92
N ALA A 138 4.21 29.72 13.66
CA ALA A 138 3.73 30.02 12.31
C ALA A 138 4.88 30.47 11.38
N GLU A 139 5.83 31.27 11.93
CA GLU A 139 7.02 31.73 11.20
C GLU A 139 7.93 30.56 10.81
N GLN A 140 8.11 29.59 11.71
CA GLN A 140 8.91 28.40 11.44
C GLN A 140 8.26 27.55 10.33
N ILE A 141 6.94 27.33 10.41
CA ILE A 141 6.19 26.60 9.38
C ILE A 141 6.29 27.31 8.04
N PHE A 142 6.12 28.63 8.00
CA PHE A 142 6.27 29.43 6.79
C PHE A 142 7.70 29.37 6.22
N SER A 143 8.71 29.43 7.08
CA SER A 143 10.12 29.31 6.67
C SER A 143 10.43 27.94 6.06
N ILE A 144 9.89 26.86 6.65
CA ILE A 144 10.04 25.49 6.11
C ILE A 144 9.39 25.40 4.73
N LYS A 145 8.14 25.87 4.59
CA LYS A 145 7.44 25.89 3.31
C LYS A 145 8.26 26.61 2.24
N ARG A 146 8.75 27.82 2.55
CA ARG A 146 9.56 28.62 1.61
C ARG A 146 10.82 27.88 1.18
N LYS A 147 11.56 27.25 2.09
CA LYS A 147 12.75 26.46 1.76
C LYS A 147 12.43 25.28 0.84
N ILE A 148 11.30 24.60 1.07
CA ILE A 148 10.84 23.52 0.19
C ILE A 148 10.57 24.10 -1.21
N GLU A 149 9.78 25.17 -1.32
CA GLU A 149 9.41 25.80 -2.60
C GLU A 149 10.65 26.30 -3.37
N GLU A 150 11.62 26.90 -2.66
CA GLU A 150 12.88 27.34 -3.24
C GLU A 150 13.69 26.15 -3.79
N HIS A 151 13.77 25.05 -3.04
CA HIS A 151 14.54 23.87 -3.43
C HIS A 151 13.95 23.15 -4.65
N ILE A 152 12.64 22.97 -4.70
CA ILE A 152 11.98 22.27 -5.80
C ILE A 152 11.52 23.20 -6.94
N SER A 153 11.75 24.51 -6.80
CA SER A 153 11.38 25.56 -7.76
C SER A 153 9.90 25.56 -8.15
N ARG A 154 9.00 25.19 -7.22
CA ARG A 154 7.54 25.20 -7.43
C ARG A 154 6.79 25.44 -6.11
N LYS A 155 5.54 25.91 -6.23
CA LYS A 155 4.64 26.10 -5.08
C LYS A 155 4.14 24.78 -4.54
N VAL A 156 3.98 24.68 -3.20
CA VAL A 156 3.43 23.53 -2.52
C VAL A 156 2.37 23.93 -1.49
N ASP A 157 1.41 23.03 -1.28
CA ASP A 157 0.48 23.08 -0.15
C ASP A 157 1.10 22.31 1.02
N PHE A 158 1.86 23.03 1.85
CA PHE A 158 2.55 22.47 3.02
C PHE A 158 1.72 22.68 4.29
N ASN A 159 1.43 21.59 4.99
CA ASN A 159 0.72 21.58 6.25
C ASN A 159 1.52 20.84 7.32
N TYR A 160 1.69 21.47 8.48
CA TYR A 160 2.32 20.87 9.65
C TYR A 160 1.26 20.58 10.73
N LEU A 161 1.23 19.33 11.19
CA LEU A 161 0.32 18.86 12.26
C LEU A 161 1.14 18.52 13.50
N TYR A 162 0.96 19.32 14.55
CA TYR A 162 1.60 19.09 15.84
C TYR A 162 0.83 18.07 16.67
N PHE A 163 1.55 17.15 17.29
CA PHE A 163 1.03 16.18 18.25
C PHE A 163 1.79 16.26 19.56
N LYS A 164 1.07 16.27 20.67
CA LYS A 164 1.66 16.37 22.00
C LYS A 164 2.52 15.14 22.33
N THR A 165 2.14 13.97 21.82
CA THR A 165 2.84 12.71 22.05
C THR A 165 3.08 11.96 20.74
N GLU A 166 4.11 11.12 20.73
CA GLU A 166 4.37 10.17 19.64
C GLU A 166 3.18 9.20 19.46
N TYR A 167 2.59 8.76 20.57
CA TYR A 167 1.43 7.86 20.54
C TYR A 167 0.26 8.45 19.74
N ASP A 168 -0.08 9.72 19.99
CA ASP A 168 -1.16 10.41 19.28
C ASP A 168 -0.83 10.60 17.80
N MET A 169 0.43 10.91 17.49
CA MET A 169 0.91 11.08 16.12
C MET A 169 0.80 9.76 15.33
N LEU A 170 1.34 8.67 15.86
CA LEU A 170 1.30 7.35 15.23
C LEU A 170 -0.14 6.84 15.09
N SER A 171 -0.95 6.97 16.15
CA SER A 171 -2.36 6.59 16.10
C SER A 171 -3.11 7.39 15.02
N SER A 172 -2.89 8.70 14.95
CA SER A 172 -3.51 9.54 13.92
C SER A 172 -3.04 9.17 12.51
N PHE A 173 -1.75 8.86 12.33
CA PHE A 173 -1.21 8.43 11.05
C PHE A 173 -1.90 7.15 10.57
N PHE A 174 -1.93 6.10 11.38
CA PHE A 174 -2.55 4.84 10.99
C PHE A 174 -4.07 4.94 10.85
N LEU A 175 -4.77 5.56 11.81
CA LEU A 175 -6.24 5.58 11.83
C LEU A 175 -6.87 6.59 10.85
N LYS A 176 -6.13 7.61 10.40
CA LYS A 176 -6.70 8.67 9.56
C LYS A 176 -6.00 8.84 8.21
N ALA A 177 -4.66 8.72 8.19
CA ALA A 177 -3.90 8.96 6.96
C ALA A 177 -3.78 7.69 6.10
N VAL A 178 -3.29 6.58 6.66
CA VAL A 178 -3.10 5.31 5.93
C VAL A 178 -4.36 4.84 5.22
N GLN A 179 -5.54 5.02 5.86
CA GLN A 179 -6.82 4.65 5.25
C GLN A 179 -7.13 5.38 3.94
N LYS A 180 -6.51 6.55 3.72
CA LYS A 180 -6.73 7.41 2.54
C LYS A 180 -5.61 7.30 1.50
N MET A 181 -4.66 6.39 1.70
CA MET A 181 -3.50 6.23 0.82
C MET A 181 -3.62 4.97 -0.02
N PRO A 182 -4.04 5.07 -1.28
CA PRO A 182 -4.17 3.91 -2.19
C PRO A 182 -2.85 3.19 -2.43
N LEU A 183 -1.77 3.95 -2.64
CA LEU A 183 -0.42 3.44 -2.78
C LEU A 183 0.53 4.26 -1.90
N MET A 184 1.25 3.55 -1.04
CA MET A 184 2.28 4.10 -0.17
C MET A 184 3.65 3.64 -0.64
N THR A 185 4.60 4.56 -0.70
CA THR A 185 5.96 4.30 -1.15
C THR A 185 6.95 5.27 -0.53
N GLY A 186 8.22 4.95 -0.63
CA GLY A 186 9.37 5.77 -0.25
C GLY A 186 10.64 5.07 -0.67
N TRP A 187 11.79 5.69 -0.39
CA TRP A 187 13.09 5.10 -0.69
C TRP A 187 13.53 4.18 0.44
N ASN A 188 13.73 2.89 0.18
CA ASN A 188 13.96 1.85 1.18
C ASN A 188 12.82 1.77 2.22
N PHE A 189 11.62 2.08 1.76
CA PHE A 189 10.43 2.29 2.59
C PHE A 189 10.05 1.05 3.39
N ILE A 190 9.99 -0.11 2.74
CA ILE A 190 9.69 -1.37 3.41
C ILE A 190 10.86 -1.80 4.31
N GLY A 191 12.09 -1.59 3.84
CA GLY A 191 13.30 -1.97 4.58
C GLY A 191 13.52 -1.14 5.85
N PHE A 192 13.07 0.12 5.89
CA PHE A 192 13.27 0.99 7.06
C PHE A 192 11.97 1.59 7.59
N ASP A 193 11.36 2.52 6.89
CA ASP A 193 10.27 3.36 7.40
C ASP A 193 9.05 2.57 7.84
N TRP A 194 8.51 1.73 6.94
CA TRP A 194 7.34 0.91 7.23
C TRP A 194 7.59 -0.09 8.35
N THR A 195 8.73 -0.76 8.30
CA THR A 195 9.14 -1.73 9.33
C THR A 195 9.30 -1.04 10.68
N TYR A 196 9.92 0.15 10.71
CA TYR A 196 10.09 0.93 11.93
C TYR A 196 8.74 1.35 12.52
N LEU A 197 7.84 1.89 11.70
CA LEU A 197 6.51 2.33 12.11
C LEU A 197 5.69 1.18 12.72
N ILE A 198 5.66 0.02 12.07
CA ILE A 198 4.93 -1.16 12.57
C ILE A 198 5.51 -1.64 13.90
N ASN A 199 6.83 -1.79 14.00
CA ASN A 199 7.47 -2.26 15.22
C ASN A 199 7.38 -1.22 16.35
N ARG A 200 7.39 0.07 16.02
CA ARG A 200 7.18 1.13 17.01
C ARG A 200 5.75 1.13 17.56
N CYS A 201 4.76 0.94 16.72
CA CYS A 201 3.37 0.77 17.16
C CYS A 201 3.21 -0.43 18.09
N LYS A 202 3.82 -1.58 17.76
CA LYS A 202 3.84 -2.76 18.65
C LYS A 202 4.43 -2.43 20.01
N ARG A 203 5.57 -1.74 20.06
CA ARG A 203 6.22 -1.34 21.34
C ARG A 203 5.37 -0.40 22.20
N LEU A 204 4.61 0.48 21.56
CA LEU A 204 3.73 1.45 22.23
C LEU A 204 2.32 0.90 22.48
N ASN A 205 2.07 -0.38 22.15
CA ASN A 205 0.75 -1.03 22.23
C ASN A 205 -0.34 -0.24 21.46
N ILE A 206 0.02 0.33 20.31
CA ILE A 206 -0.93 0.99 19.42
C ILE A 206 -1.58 -0.08 18.54
N ASP A 207 -2.90 -0.23 18.65
CA ASP A 207 -3.68 -1.09 17.78
C ASP A 207 -3.89 -0.42 16.42
N ILE A 208 -3.25 -0.96 15.38
CA ILE A 208 -3.37 -0.47 14.01
C ILE A 208 -4.42 -1.25 13.19
N ALA A 209 -4.96 -2.35 13.72
CA ALA A 209 -5.94 -3.18 13.01
C ALA A 209 -7.22 -2.43 12.60
N PRO A 210 -7.77 -1.48 13.41
CA PRO A 210 -8.93 -0.70 12.99
C PRO A 210 -8.67 0.22 11.79
N SER A 211 -7.41 0.54 11.48
CA SER A 211 -7.08 1.43 10.37
C SER A 211 -7.35 0.81 9.01
N SER A 212 -7.13 -0.48 8.90
CA SER A 212 -7.41 -1.29 7.71
C SER A 212 -7.26 -2.75 8.11
N PRO A 213 -8.02 -3.69 7.55
CA PRO A 213 -7.68 -5.10 7.69
C PRO A 213 -6.22 -5.28 7.33
N THR A 214 -5.48 -5.98 8.17
CA THR A 214 -4.05 -6.21 7.94
C THR A 214 -3.79 -7.69 7.69
N TYR A 215 -2.83 -8.00 6.83
CA TYR A 215 -2.36 -9.37 6.62
C TYR A 215 -0.86 -9.44 6.86
N LYS A 216 -0.39 -10.62 7.20
CA LYS A 216 1.05 -10.88 7.35
C LYS A 216 1.64 -11.23 5.99
N LEU A 217 2.76 -10.61 5.69
CA LEU A 217 3.57 -10.93 4.54
C LEU A 217 5.03 -11.07 4.99
N ASN A 218 5.70 -12.16 4.62
CA ASN A 218 7.09 -12.43 4.98
C ASN A 218 7.35 -12.34 6.51
N GLY A 219 6.71 -13.20 7.29
CA GLY A 219 6.87 -13.25 8.74
C GLY A 219 5.95 -12.28 9.48
N ASP A 220 6.53 -11.41 10.32
CA ASP A 220 5.76 -10.53 11.20
C ASP A 220 5.42 -9.14 10.65
N LEU A 221 5.88 -8.82 9.45
CA LEU A 221 5.58 -7.54 8.83
C LEU A 221 4.13 -7.51 8.34
N GLN A 222 3.39 -6.49 8.76
CA GLN A 222 1.98 -6.30 8.45
C GLN A 222 1.80 -5.18 7.43
N PHE A 223 0.90 -5.42 6.47
CA PHE A 223 0.52 -4.44 5.45
C PHE A 223 -0.99 -4.20 5.49
N PRO A 224 -1.47 -2.99 5.20
CA PRO A 224 -2.90 -2.73 5.13
C PRO A 224 -3.51 -3.43 3.93
N ALA A 225 -4.62 -4.15 4.14
CA ALA A 225 -5.39 -4.77 3.06
C ALA A 225 -5.97 -3.70 2.12
N HIS A 226 -6.23 -4.08 0.89
CA HIS A 226 -6.82 -3.22 -0.14
C HIS A 226 -5.99 -1.96 -0.47
N ARG A 227 -4.69 -1.98 -0.17
CA ARG A 227 -3.72 -0.90 -0.42
C ARG A 227 -2.47 -1.49 -1.03
N LEU A 228 -1.75 -0.67 -1.78
CA LEU A 228 -0.43 -1.06 -2.26
C LEU A 228 0.65 -0.42 -1.38
N VAL A 229 1.57 -1.25 -0.91
CA VAL A 229 2.80 -0.79 -0.26
C VAL A 229 3.97 -1.24 -1.11
N VAL A 230 4.72 -0.29 -1.64
CA VAL A 230 5.76 -0.54 -2.63
C VAL A 230 7.05 0.12 -2.19
N ASP A 231 8.15 -0.61 -2.19
CA ASP A 231 9.48 0.00 -1.98
C ASP A 231 9.99 0.59 -3.30
N TYR A 232 10.15 1.92 -3.33
CA TYR A 232 10.62 2.58 -4.56
C TYR A 232 12.06 2.22 -4.92
N LEU A 233 12.90 1.89 -3.93
CA LEU A 233 14.24 1.38 -4.17
C LEU A 233 14.22 0.06 -4.95
N ASP A 234 13.30 -0.84 -4.63
CA ASP A 234 13.18 -2.13 -5.33
C ASP A 234 12.63 -1.96 -6.75
N VAL A 235 11.68 -1.03 -6.92
CA VAL A 235 11.19 -0.65 -8.27
C VAL A 235 12.34 -0.08 -9.09
N TYR A 236 13.09 0.83 -8.50
CA TYR A 236 14.24 1.47 -9.16
C TYR A 236 15.29 0.42 -9.58
N LYS A 237 15.69 -0.47 -8.69
CA LYS A 237 16.65 -1.55 -9.00
C LYS A 237 16.18 -2.48 -10.12
N LYS A 238 14.88 -2.76 -10.20
CA LYS A 238 14.32 -3.61 -11.27
C LYS A 238 14.27 -2.90 -12.62
N TRP A 239 13.97 -1.61 -12.61
CA TRP A 239 13.81 -0.81 -13.82
C TRP A 239 15.15 -0.40 -14.44
N ASP A 240 16.13 -0.15 -13.60
CA ASP A 240 17.43 0.40 -13.97
C ASP A 240 18.47 -0.68 -14.30
N ARG A 241 18.03 -1.69 -15.05
CA ARG A 241 18.94 -2.74 -15.58
C ARG A 241 19.88 -2.24 -16.67
N VAL A 242 19.75 -0.99 -17.10
CA VAL A 242 20.43 -0.40 -18.24
C VAL A 242 21.69 0.40 -17.85
N ILE A 243 21.84 0.77 -16.58
CA ILE A 243 23.00 1.54 -16.12
C ILE A 243 23.97 0.61 -15.40
N ASP A 244 25.13 0.38 -16.03
CA ASP A 244 26.24 -0.39 -15.49
C ASP A 244 26.77 0.19 -14.18
N ILE A 245 26.98 -0.70 -13.20
CA ILE A 245 27.77 -0.54 -11.98
C ILE A 245 27.51 0.78 -11.22
N LYS A 246 26.47 0.74 -10.35
CA LYS A 246 26.27 1.79 -9.36
C LYS A 246 27.19 1.56 -8.16
N GLU A 247 27.92 2.58 -7.75
CA GLU A 247 28.74 2.54 -6.55
C GLU A 247 27.90 2.23 -5.30
N ASN A 248 26.65 2.76 -5.25
CA ASN A 248 25.68 2.46 -4.19
C ASN A 248 24.25 2.85 -4.60
N ASN A 249 23.27 2.42 -3.81
CA ASN A 249 21.86 2.71 -4.00
C ASN A 249 21.28 3.68 -2.97
N THR A 250 22.11 4.56 -2.39
CA THR A 250 21.60 5.61 -1.50
C THR A 250 20.78 6.62 -2.29
N LEU A 251 19.75 7.19 -1.65
CA LEU A 251 18.89 8.19 -2.29
C LEU A 251 19.71 9.38 -2.81
N ASP A 252 20.70 9.83 -2.04
CA ASP A 252 21.56 10.97 -2.43
C ASP A 252 22.33 10.68 -3.72
N TYR A 253 22.96 9.50 -3.80
CA TYR A 253 23.71 9.09 -4.98
C TYR A 253 22.79 8.98 -6.21
N VAL A 254 21.67 8.30 -6.06
CA VAL A 254 20.72 8.07 -7.18
C VAL A 254 20.07 9.38 -7.62
N ALA A 255 19.63 10.23 -6.68
CA ALA A 255 19.01 11.51 -7.00
C ALA A 255 20.00 12.42 -7.75
N LYS A 256 21.27 12.48 -7.30
CA LYS A 256 22.32 13.23 -8.00
C LYS A 256 22.59 12.68 -9.40
N ALA A 257 22.68 11.35 -9.55
CA ALA A 257 22.95 10.71 -10.84
C ALA A 257 21.78 10.85 -11.82
N ALA A 258 20.54 10.63 -11.35
CA ALA A 258 19.36 10.61 -12.21
C ALA A 258 18.73 11.99 -12.45
N LEU A 259 18.78 12.88 -11.46
CA LEU A 259 18.10 14.18 -11.49
C LEU A 259 19.04 15.38 -11.44
N GLY A 260 20.33 15.15 -11.23
CA GLY A 260 21.31 16.24 -11.03
C GLY A 260 21.16 16.99 -9.69
N VAL A 261 20.25 16.54 -8.82
CA VAL A 261 19.93 17.24 -7.56
C VAL A 261 20.30 16.35 -6.38
N PRO A 262 21.27 16.73 -5.55
CA PRO A 262 21.64 16.00 -4.35
C PRO A 262 20.59 16.15 -3.24
N LYS A 263 20.61 15.25 -2.26
CA LYS A 263 19.81 15.38 -1.03
C LYS A 263 20.17 16.70 -0.31
N ILE A 264 19.18 17.39 0.24
CA ILE A 264 19.40 18.58 1.07
C ILE A 264 20.24 18.18 2.28
N LYS A 265 21.39 18.82 2.46
CA LYS A 265 22.19 18.63 3.67
C LYS A 265 21.57 19.45 4.81
N TYR A 266 21.28 18.80 5.90
CA TYR A 266 20.91 19.47 7.14
C TYR A 266 22.19 20.03 7.80
N PRO A 267 22.13 21.21 8.44
CA PRO A 267 23.21 21.74 9.20
C PRO A 267 23.54 20.91 10.42
#